data_2cbb7540e1d6144b6b20c3e67da06f1c
#
_entry.id   2cbb7540e1d6144b6b20c3e67da06f1c
#
_cell.length_a   1.000
_cell.length_b   1.000
_cell.length_c   1.000
_cell.angle_alpha   90.00
_cell.angle_beta   90.00
_cell.angle_gamma   90.00
#
_symmetry.space_group_name_H-M   'P 1'
#
loop_
_entity.id
_entity.type
_entity.pdbx_description
1 polymer ?
#
loop_
_entity_poly.entity_id
_entity_poly.type
_entity_poly.pdbx_seq_one_letter_code
_entity_poly.pdbx_strand_id
1 'polypeptide(L)'
;MEPITLTTDRLVLRPHTPEDTAEVHAACQDPEIQRWIPVPVPYRREDAEEFVTETVARGWRDGDEFNFAVRLAEDGPLVAALCVVARGPHAHEVGYWSTAEHRGRGYMTEAVRAVTRWAFTEMGCVRLVWRAGIGNTASRAVAEKAGFTVEGVQRAGMEHRGTLRDCWVGSLLPSDLDLPSRLPYRPAVGARP
;
A
#
# COMPACT_ATOMS: atom_id res chain seq x y z
N MET A 1 -14.53 7.26 -7.06
CA MET A 1 -13.69 8.49 -7.07
C MET A 1 -12.98 8.55 -8.42
N GLU A 2 -12.84 9.74 -9.01
CA GLU A 2 -12.06 9.86 -10.25
C GLU A 2 -10.60 9.50 -10.01
N PRO A 3 -9.95 8.81 -10.96
CA PRO A 3 -8.53 8.52 -10.90
C PRO A 3 -7.68 9.79 -10.77
N ILE A 4 -6.64 9.72 -9.94
CA ILE A 4 -5.73 10.86 -9.69
C ILE A 4 -4.28 10.47 -9.92
N THR A 5 -3.45 11.48 -10.10
CA THR A 5 -1.98 11.35 -10.11
C THR A 5 -1.40 12.16 -8.96
N LEU A 6 -0.49 11.54 -8.19
CA LEU A 6 0.30 12.19 -7.16
C LEU A 6 1.74 12.30 -7.62
N THR A 7 2.36 13.45 -7.38
CA THR A 7 3.76 13.70 -7.72
C THR A 7 4.55 14.03 -6.48
N THR A 8 5.76 13.49 -6.38
CA THR A 8 6.74 13.80 -5.35
C THR A 8 8.03 14.32 -6.00
N ASP A 9 9.09 14.51 -5.24
CA ASP A 9 10.37 14.95 -5.80
C ASP A 9 10.97 13.97 -6.82
N ARG A 10 10.69 12.67 -6.67
CA ARG A 10 11.30 11.61 -7.49
C ARG A 10 10.30 10.70 -8.18
N LEU A 11 9.03 10.74 -7.79
CA LEU A 11 8.05 9.74 -8.18
C LEU A 11 6.79 10.36 -8.78
N VAL A 12 6.20 9.62 -9.71
CA VAL A 12 4.83 9.80 -10.17
C VAL A 12 4.05 8.55 -9.77
N LEU A 13 2.95 8.76 -9.06
CA LEU A 13 2.02 7.72 -8.63
C LEU A 13 0.70 7.94 -9.35
N ARG A 14 0.32 7.04 -10.21
CA ARG A 14 -0.92 7.07 -10.99
C ARG A 14 -1.61 5.70 -10.99
N PRO A 15 -2.88 5.59 -11.32
CA PRO A 15 -3.47 4.28 -11.58
C PRO A 15 -2.66 3.53 -12.62
N HIS A 16 -2.63 2.19 -12.49
CA HIS A 16 -2.03 1.36 -13.54
C HIS A 16 -2.79 1.53 -14.85
N THR A 17 -2.06 1.45 -15.95
CA THR A 17 -2.60 1.44 -17.32
C THR A 17 -2.20 0.15 -18.04
N PRO A 18 -2.85 -0.22 -19.15
CA PRO A 18 -2.50 -1.43 -19.91
C PRO A 18 -1.03 -1.53 -20.30
N GLU A 19 -0.35 -0.38 -20.47
CA GLU A 19 1.08 -0.30 -20.76
C GLU A 19 1.97 -0.82 -19.62
N ASP A 20 1.47 -0.81 -18.37
CA ASP A 20 2.20 -1.30 -17.20
C ASP A 20 2.21 -2.84 -17.11
N THR A 21 1.37 -3.54 -17.89
CA THR A 21 1.18 -5.01 -17.78
C THR A 21 2.48 -5.79 -17.82
N ALA A 22 3.38 -5.45 -18.74
CA ALA A 22 4.65 -6.17 -18.90
C ALA A 22 5.56 -5.99 -17.67
N GLU A 23 5.64 -4.78 -17.12
CA GLU A 23 6.45 -4.48 -15.94
C GLU A 23 5.85 -5.12 -14.67
N VAL A 24 4.52 -5.08 -14.52
CA VAL A 24 3.81 -5.77 -13.42
C VAL A 24 4.03 -7.27 -13.48
N HIS A 25 3.86 -7.88 -14.67
CA HIS A 25 4.13 -9.30 -14.87
C HIS A 25 5.58 -9.67 -14.50
N ALA A 26 6.56 -8.90 -14.99
CA ALA A 26 7.97 -9.14 -14.69
C ALA A 26 8.28 -9.00 -13.19
N ALA A 27 7.76 -7.96 -12.54
CA ALA A 27 7.94 -7.74 -11.11
C ALA A 27 7.36 -8.88 -10.27
N CYS A 28 6.18 -9.38 -10.61
CA CYS A 28 5.51 -10.46 -9.87
C CYS A 28 6.14 -11.86 -10.08
N GLN A 29 7.18 -12.00 -10.94
CA GLN A 29 8.02 -13.20 -10.98
C GLN A 29 9.01 -13.26 -9.81
N ASP A 30 9.25 -12.13 -9.11
CA ASP A 30 10.18 -12.09 -7.98
C ASP A 30 9.68 -12.97 -6.83
N PRO A 31 10.48 -13.96 -6.36
CA PRO A 31 10.12 -14.84 -5.26
C PRO A 31 9.80 -14.09 -3.95
N GLU A 32 10.43 -12.96 -3.69
CA GLU A 32 10.15 -12.17 -2.49
C GLU A 32 8.79 -11.45 -2.59
N ILE A 33 8.36 -11.00 -3.76
CA ILE A 33 7.00 -10.50 -3.95
C ILE A 33 6.01 -11.64 -3.73
N GLN A 34 6.22 -12.78 -4.38
CA GLN A 34 5.35 -13.95 -4.22
C GLN A 34 5.29 -14.49 -2.80
N ARG A 35 6.36 -14.31 -2.02
CA ARG A 35 6.43 -14.72 -0.62
C ARG A 35 5.53 -13.91 0.30
N TRP A 36 5.39 -12.61 0.02
CA TRP A 36 4.73 -11.67 0.93
C TRP A 36 3.40 -11.13 0.44
N ILE A 37 3.16 -11.14 -0.88
CA ILE A 37 1.95 -10.63 -1.50
C ILE A 37 1.10 -11.80 -1.99
N PRO A 38 -0.24 -11.76 -1.82
CA PRO A 38 -1.13 -12.87 -2.21
C PRO A 38 -1.41 -12.91 -3.72
N VAL A 39 -0.35 -12.86 -4.53
CA VAL A 39 -0.46 -13.05 -5.98
C VAL A 39 -0.53 -14.55 -6.33
N PRO A 40 -1.19 -14.94 -7.43
CA PRO A 40 -1.17 -16.31 -7.95
C PRO A 40 0.27 -16.83 -8.17
N VAL A 41 0.45 -18.15 -8.05
CA VAL A 41 1.74 -18.81 -8.38
C VAL A 41 1.46 -20.10 -9.13
N PRO A 42 1.94 -20.22 -10.37
CA PRO A 42 2.73 -19.25 -11.13
C PRO A 42 1.92 -17.98 -11.46
N TYR A 43 2.58 -16.82 -11.46
CA TYR A 43 2.00 -15.57 -11.91
C TYR A 43 2.10 -15.49 -13.43
N ARG A 44 0.98 -15.43 -14.11
CA ARG A 44 0.88 -15.43 -15.57
C ARG A 44 0.69 -14.01 -16.09
N ARG A 45 0.92 -13.84 -17.40
CA ARG A 45 0.68 -12.55 -18.05
C ARG A 45 -0.79 -12.13 -17.98
N GLU A 46 -1.70 -13.09 -18.10
CA GLU A 46 -3.14 -12.90 -18.01
C GLU A 46 -3.55 -12.35 -16.62
N ASP A 47 -2.88 -12.79 -15.54
CA ASP A 47 -3.10 -12.28 -14.19
C ASP A 47 -2.72 -10.80 -14.08
N ALA A 48 -1.64 -10.39 -14.76
CA ALA A 48 -1.23 -8.99 -14.80
C ALA A 48 -2.18 -8.14 -15.66
N GLU A 49 -2.66 -8.67 -16.78
CA GLU A 49 -3.66 -8.02 -17.65
C GLU A 49 -4.97 -7.78 -16.88
N GLU A 50 -5.52 -8.82 -16.23
CA GLU A 50 -6.72 -8.71 -15.40
C GLU A 50 -6.54 -7.69 -14.25
N PHE A 51 -5.40 -7.74 -13.57
CA PHE A 51 -5.11 -6.79 -12.51
C PHE A 51 -5.15 -5.35 -13.02
N VAL A 52 -4.43 -5.06 -14.09
CA VAL A 52 -4.25 -3.70 -14.62
C VAL A 52 -5.53 -3.18 -15.26
N THR A 53 -6.28 -4.00 -16.02
CA THR A 53 -7.45 -3.55 -16.80
C THR A 53 -8.75 -3.63 -16.01
N GLU A 54 -8.92 -4.63 -15.15
CA GLU A 54 -10.19 -4.89 -14.47
C GLU A 54 -10.14 -4.51 -12.99
N THR A 55 -9.18 -5.06 -12.24
CA THR A 55 -9.11 -4.86 -10.78
C THR A 55 -8.87 -3.40 -10.43
N VAL A 56 -7.90 -2.77 -11.07
CA VAL A 56 -7.57 -1.36 -10.85
C VAL A 56 -8.77 -0.46 -11.22
N ALA A 57 -9.33 -0.65 -12.42
CA ALA A 57 -10.44 0.17 -12.90
C ALA A 57 -11.70 0.01 -12.02
N ARG A 58 -11.99 -1.21 -11.58
CA ARG A 58 -13.09 -1.49 -10.66
C ARG A 58 -12.90 -0.80 -9.32
N GLY A 59 -11.75 -0.96 -8.69
CA GLY A 59 -11.47 -0.39 -7.37
C GLY A 59 -11.61 1.13 -7.34
N TRP A 60 -11.11 1.83 -8.35
CA TRP A 60 -11.27 3.28 -8.50
C TRP A 60 -12.73 3.69 -8.72
N ARG A 61 -13.46 2.97 -9.59
CA ARG A 61 -14.88 3.23 -9.86
C ARG A 61 -15.73 3.01 -8.62
N ASP A 62 -15.54 1.89 -7.95
CA ASP A 62 -16.36 1.48 -6.81
C ASP A 62 -15.93 2.22 -5.52
N GLY A 63 -14.71 2.80 -5.49
CA GLY A 63 -14.20 3.62 -4.40
C GLY A 63 -13.76 2.81 -3.17
N ASP A 64 -13.40 1.55 -3.37
CA ASP A 64 -13.02 0.62 -2.31
C ASP A 64 -11.55 0.17 -2.35
N GLU A 65 -10.89 0.33 -3.51
CA GLU A 65 -9.49 -0.03 -3.69
C GLU A 65 -8.79 0.92 -4.68
N PHE A 66 -7.77 1.62 -4.21
CA PHE A 66 -7.04 2.62 -4.98
C PHE A 66 -5.62 2.13 -5.25
N ASN A 67 -5.40 1.55 -6.41
CA ASN A 67 -4.11 1.00 -6.83
C ASN A 67 -3.31 2.04 -7.62
N PHE A 68 -2.04 2.21 -7.22
CA PHE A 68 -1.08 3.13 -7.84
C PHE A 68 0.12 2.37 -8.39
N ALA A 69 0.43 2.57 -9.66
CA ALA A 69 1.74 2.36 -10.22
C ALA A 69 2.67 3.47 -9.71
N VAL A 70 3.81 3.12 -9.14
CA VAL A 70 4.82 4.05 -8.66
C VAL A 70 5.97 4.06 -9.67
N ARG A 71 6.21 5.18 -10.33
CA ARG A 71 7.21 5.32 -11.40
C ARG A 71 8.26 6.38 -11.05
N LEU A 72 9.47 6.22 -11.58
CA LEU A 72 10.49 7.27 -11.57
C LEU A 72 10.18 8.27 -12.67
N ALA A 73 9.52 9.38 -12.37
CA ALA A 73 8.95 10.29 -13.35
C ALA A 73 7.82 9.64 -14.20
N GLU A 74 7.18 10.40 -15.07
CA GLU A 74 5.99 9.98 -15.81
C GLU A 74 6.27 8.81 -16.76
N ASP A 75 7.37 8.90 -17.52
CA ASP A 75 7.80 7.90 -18.48
C ASP A 75 8.94 6.99 -17.97
N GLY A 76 9.27 7.09 -16.68
CA GLY A 76 10.31 6.28 -16.06
C GLY A 76 9.84 4.86 -15.77
N PRO A 77 10.72 3.95 -15.32
CA PRO A 77 10.38 2.57 -15.02
C PRO A 77 9.42 2.46 -13.84
N LEU A 78 8.61 1.39 -13.83
CA LEU A 78 7.83 0.98 -12.68
C LEU A 78 8.75 0.51 -11.55
N VAL A 79 8.78 1.21 -10.43
CA VAL A 79 9.66 0.89 -9.30
C VAL A 79 8.92 0.18 -8.17
N ALA A 80 7.59 0.34 -8.13
CA ALA A 80 6.75 -0.25 -7.08
C ALA A 80 5.27 -0.19 -7.46
N ALA A 81 4.44 -0.87 -6.70
CA ALA A 81 3.00 -0.64 -6.64
C ALA A 81 2.55 -0.47 -5.19
N LEU A 82 1.51 0.32 -5.02
CA LEU A 82 0.92 0.62 -3.73
C LEU A 82 -0.60 0.67 -3.86
N CYS A 83 -1.31 0.16 -2.87
CA CYS A 83 -2.77 0.28 -2.82
C CYS A 83 -3.25 0.82 -1.47
N VAL A 84 -4.43 1.44 -1.51
CA VAL A 84 -5.22 1.80 -0.32
C VAL A 84 -6.56 1.12 -0.45
N VAL A 85 -6.90 0.24 0.48
CA VAL A 85 -8.10 -0.60 0.44
C VAL A 85 -9.02 -0.23 1.60
N ALA A 86 -10.30 0.00 1.33
CA ALA A 86 -11.29 0.27 2.35
C ALA A 86 -11.46 -0.92 3.33
N ARG A 87 -11.47 -0.63 4.63
CA ARG A 87 -11.67 -1.60 5.72
C ARG A 87 -12.83 -1.18 6.64
N GLY A 88 -13.85 -0.63 6.05
CA GLY A 88 -15.01 -0.10 6.75
C GLY A 88 -15.13 1.41 6.56
N PRO A 89 -16.06 2.07 7.27
CA PRO A 89 -16.45 3.45 6.98
C PRO A 89 -15.37 4.50 7.32
N HIS A 90 -14.36 4.14 8.11
CA HIS A 90 -13.39 5.11 8.64
C HIS A 90 -11.92 4.65 8.56
N ALA A 91 -11.68 3.38 8.20
CA ALA A 91 -10.35 2.81 8.15
C ALA A 91 -10.02 2.30 6.75
N HIS A 92 -8.78 2.53 6.32
CA HIS A 92 -8.23 1.96 5.10
C HIS A 92 -6.93 1.24 5.42
N GLU A 93 -6.57 0.26 4.60
CA GLU A 93 -5.33 -0.47 4.73
C GLU A 93 -4.40 -0.15 3.57
N VAL A 94 -3.14 0.12 3.86
CA VAL A 94 -2.12 0.33 2.84
C VAL A 94 -1.34 -0.96 2.61
N GLY A 95 -1.24 -1.37 1.34
CA GLY A 95 -0.42 -2.48 0.88
C GLY A 95 0.56 -2.04 -0.20
N TYR A 96 1.71 -2.70 -0.31
CA TYR A 96 2.72 -2.32 -1.30
C TYR A 96 3.76 -3.42 -1.56
N TRP A 97 4.39 -3.32 -2.75
CA TRP A 97 5.58 -4.07 -3.12
C TRP A 97 6.50 -3.21 -3.98
N SER A 98 7.79 -3.57 -4.03
CA SER A 98 8.80 -2.89 -4.85
C SER A 98 9.54 -3.89 -5.73
N THR A 99 9.89 -3.48 -6.94
CA THR A 99 10.74 -4.24 -7.84
C THR A 99 12.12 -4.44 -7.22
N ALA A 100 12.75 -5.58 -7.46
CA ALA A 100 14.00 -5.98 -6.81
C ALA A 100 15.12 -4.95 -6.97
N GLU A 101 15.31 -4.44 -8.18
CA GLU A 101 16.34 -3.49 -8.56
C GLU A 101 16.18 -2.08 -7.97
N HIS A 102 14.97 -1.76 -7.45
CA HIS A 102 14.67 -0.45 -6.90
C HIS A 102 14.50 -0.44 -5.37
N ARG A 103 14.71 -1.58 -4.71
CA ARG A 103 14.69 -1.68 -3.23
C ARG A 103 15.83 -0.91 -2.58
N GLY A 104 15.64 -0.53 -1.33
CA GLY A 104 16.67 0.14 -0.51
C GLY A 104 16.91 1.61 -0.85
N ARG A 105 16.25 2.18 -1.85
CA ARG A 105 16.44 3.57 -2.32
C ARG A 105 15.47 4.58 -1.70
N GLY A 106 14.59 4.15 -0.81
CA GLY A 106 13.61 5.01 -0.13
C GLY A 106 12.35 5.33 -0.93
N TYR A 107 12.22 4.86 -2.17
CA TYR A 107 11.08 5.14 -3.04
C TYR A 107 9.75 4.73 -2.41
N MET A 108 9.66 3.52 -1.85
CA MET A 108 8.43 3.08 -1.21
C MET A 108 8.04 3.93 -0.01
N THR A 109 8.99 4.35 0.82
CA THR A 109 8.70 5.25 1.95
C THR A 109 8.17 6.60 1.47
N GLU A 110 8.73 7.15 0.38
CA GLU A 110 8.27 8.39 -0.24
C GLU A 110 6.86 8.24 -0.81
N ALA A 111 6.60 7.14 -1.53
CA ALA A 111 5.29 6.83 -2.09
C ALA A 111 4.22 6.68 -0.99
N VAL A 112 4.51 5.92 0.07
CA VAL A 112 3.59 5.74 1.21
C VAL A 112 3.27 7.08 1.86
N ARG A 113 4.25 7.96 2.08
CA ARG A 113 4.01 9.31 2.64
C ARG A 113 3.09 10.15 1.75
N ALA A 114 3.28 10.12 0.44
CA ALA A 114 2.43 10.86 -0.49
C ALA A 114 0.98 10.35 -0.45
N VAL A 115 0.80 9.04 -0.54
CA VAL A 115 -0.53 8.42 -0.54
C VAL A 115 -1.22 8.55 0.82
N THR A 116 -0.51 8.44 1.93
CA THR A 116 -1.10 8.62 3.27
C THR A 116 -1.60 10.05 3.48
N ARG A 117 -0.84 11.05 3.02
CA ARG A 117 -1.30 12.44 3.07
C ARG A 117 -2.57 12.63 2.24
N TRP A 118 -2.58 12.17 1.00
CA TRP A 118 -3.77 12.20 0.14
C TRP A 118 -4.97 11.50 0.78
N ALA A 119 -4.78 10.30 1.35
CA ALA A 119 -5.87 9.58 1.99
C ALA A 119 -6.49 10.36 3.16
N PHE A 120 -5.70 11.12 3.91
CA PHE A 120 -6.21 11.92 5.01
C PHE A 120 -6.84 13.24 4.54
N THR A 121 -6.28 13.92 3.54
CA THR A 121 -6.75 15.24 3.11
C THR A 121 -7.90 15.16 2.12
N GLU A 122 -7.84 14.25 1.15
CA GLU A 122 -8.80 14.20 0.04
C GLU A 122 -9.88 13.12 0.23
N MET A 123 -9.48 11.89 0.63
CA MET A 123 -10.46 10.83 0.88
C MET A 123 -11.19 11.00 2.21
N GLY A 124 -10.62 11.77 3.14
CA GLY A 124 -11.14 11.91 4.50
C GLY A 124 -11.04 10.65 5.33
N CYS A 125 -10.08 9.79 5.03
CA CYS A 125 -9.68 8.69 5.88
C CYS A 125 -9.31 9.20 7.26
N VAL A 126 -9.67 8.47 8.33
CA VAL A 126 -9.33 8.88 9.71
C VAL A 126 -8.34 7.93 10.36
N ARG A 127 -8.06 6.80 9.74
CA ARG A 127 -7.07 5.83 10.19
C ARG A 127 -6.58 4.99 9.02
N LEU A 128 -5.28 4.98 8.82
CA LEU A 128 -4.62 4.01 7.95
C LEU A 128 -4.07 2.87 8.77
N VAL A 129 -4.28 1.65 8.30
CA VAL A 129 -3.76 0.41 8.87
C VAL A 129 -2.67 -0.11 7.93
N TRP A 130 -1.62 -0.63 8.51
CA TRP A 130 -0.61 -1.43 7.83
C TRP A 130 -0.53 -2.80 8.49
N ARG A 131 -0.46 -3.85 7.68
CA ARG A 131 -0.22 -5.21 8.13
C ARG A 131 0.88 -5.87 7.30
N ALA A 132 1.73 -6.65 7.95
CA ALA A 132 2.73 -7.47 7.27
C ALA A 132 2.99 -8.77 8.02
N GLY A 133 3.17 -9.84 7.30
CA GLY A 133 3.54 -11.14 7.89
C GLY A 133 4.80 -11.02 8.74
N ILE A 134 4.81 -11.73 9.86
CA ILE A 134 5.99 -11.75 10.75
C ILE A 134 7.22 -12.21 9.98
N GLY A 135 8.31 -11.43 10.08
CA GLY A 135 9.55 -11.63 9.34
C GLY A 135 9.70 -10.74 8.10
N ASN A 136 8.66 -10.06 7.63
CA ASN A 136 8.77 -9.06 6.56
C ASN A 136 9.31 -7.72 7.11
N THR A 137 10.58 -7.75 7.55
CA THR A 137 11.25 -6.60 8.17
C THR A 137 11.41 -5.42 7.22
N ALA A 138 11.49 -5.68 5.92
CA ALA A 138 11.57 -4.63 4.90
C ALA A 138 10.26 -3.81 4.85
N SER A 139 9.11 -4.48 4.84
CA SER A 139 7.81 -3.79 4.89
C SER A 139 7.65 -3.02 6.21
N ARG A 140 8.02 -3.62 7.34
CA ARG A 140 7.99 -2.96 8.64
C ARG A 140 8.84 -1.69 8.67
N ALA A 141 10.07 -1.74 8.15
CA ALA A 141 10.94 -0.57 8.09
C ALA A 141 10.36 0.57 7.23
N VAL A 142 9.65 0.24 6.15
CA VAL A 142 8.94 1.26 5.34
C VAL A 142 7.81 1.90 6.15
N ALA A 143 6.97 1.09 6.82
CA ALA A 143 5.85 1.59 7.62
C ALA A 143 6.35 2.52 8.75
N GLU A 144 7.33 2.08 9.54
CA GLU A 144 7.92 2.88 10.62
C GLU A 144 8.53 4.20 10.10
N LYS A 145 9.27 4.16 8.99
CA LYS A 145 9.82 5.37 8.36
C LYS A 145 8.75 6.29 7.76
N ALA A 146 7.61 5.75 7.37
CA ALA A 146 6.48 6.54 6.90
C ALA A 146 5.65 7.17 8.04
N GLY A 147 5.92 6.79 9.30
CA GLY A 147 5.29 7.34 10.50
C GLY A 147 4.27 6.42 11.17
N PHE A 148 4.09 5.20 10.68
CA PHE A 148 3.18 4.25 11.32
C PHE A 148 3.69 3.83 12.70
N THR A 149 2.80 3.81 13.68
CA THR A 149 3.02 3.20 14.98
C THR A 149 2.70 1.72 14.91
N VAL A 150 3.67 0.85 15.23
CA VAL A 150 3.43 -0.59 15.35
C VAL A 150 2.67 -0.87 16.66
N GLU A 151 1.46 -1.41 16.54
CA GLU A 151 0.56 -1.65 17.68
C GLU A 151 0.75 -3.04 18.30
N GLY A 152 1.26 -4.00 17.53
CA GLY A 152 1.50 -5.34 18.05
C GLY A 152 1.49 -6.45 17.00
N VAL A 153 1.21 -7.66 17.47
CA VAL A 153 1.07 -8.87 16.65
C VAL A 153 -0.37 -9.35 16.69
N GLN A 154 -0.95 -9.55 15.53
CA GLN A 154 -2.25 -10.17 15.37
C GLN A 154 -2.06 -11.65 15.00
N ARG A 155 -2.53 -12.54 15.88
CA ARG A 155 -2.49 -13.99 15.62
C ARG A 155 -3.47 -14.35 14.54
N ALA A 156 -3.03 -15.17 13.55
CA ALA A 156 -3.85 -15.57 12.41
C ALA A 156 -4.51 -14.37 11.68
N GLY A 157 -3.86 -13.21 11.69
CA GLY A 157 -4.40 -11.94 11.21
C GLY A 157 -4.29 -11.75 9.70
N MET A 158 -3.62 -12.65 9.00
CA MET A 158 -3.41 -12.58 7.57
C MET A 158 -3.55 -13.97 6.95
N GLU A 159 -4.34 -14.05 5.89
CA GLU A 159 -4.36 -15.22 5.04
C GLU A 159 -3.34 -15.08 3.91
N HIS A 160 -2.59 -16.13 3.66
CA HIS A 160 -1.68 -16.23 2.53
C HIS A 160 -1.67 -17.66 1.99
N ARG A 161 -2.18 -17.86 0.77
CA ARG A 161 -2.26 -19.14 0.06
C ARG A 161 -2.92 -20.23 0.91
N GLY A 162 -4.12 -19.95 1.39
CA GLY A 162 -4.91 -20.89 2.20
C GLY A 162 -4.33 -21.17 3.59
N THR A 163 -3.34 -20.40 4.04
CA THR A 163 -2.74 -20.56 5.37
C THR A 163 -2.89 -19.27 6.16
N LEU A 164 -3.41 -19.35 7.38
CA LEU A 164 -3.43 -18.24 8.31
C LEU A 164 -2.04 -18.03 8.90
N ARG A 165 -1.59 -16.79 8.93
CA ARG A 165 -0.28 -16.39 9.46
C ARG A 165 -0.43 -15.26 10.47
N ASP A 166 0.47 -15.23 11.43
CA ASP A 166 0.60 -14.09 12.32
C ASP A 166 1.19 -12.89 11.56
N CYS A 167 0.70 -11.71 11.86
CA CYS A 167 1.19 -10.49 11.24
C CYS A 167 1.42 -9.39 12.29
N TRP A 168 2.35 -8.49 11.97
CA TRP A 168 2.39 -7.19 12.62
C TRP A 168 1.22 -6.35 12.15
N VAL A 169 0.69 -5.54 13.05
CA VAL A 169 -0.30 -4.51 12.74
C VAL A 169 0.23 -3.17 13.26
N GLY A 170 0.02 -2.14 12.47
CA GLY A 170 0.32 -0.77 12.83
C GLY A 170 -0.70 0.19 12.23
N SER A 171 -0.72 1.40 12.74
CA SER A 171 -1.60 2.44 12.24
C SER A 171 -0.91 3.79 12.10
N LEU A 172 -1.51 4.63 11.27
CA LEU A 172 -1.18 6.03 11.12
C LEU A 172 -2.48 6.83 11.22
N LEU A 173 -2.45 7.91 11.98
CA LEU A 173 -3.58 8.82 12.18
C LEU A 173 -3.25 10.19 11.57
N PRO A 174 -4.27 10.99 11.19
CA PRO A 174 -4.03 12.36 10.75
C PRO A 174 -3.21 13.19 11.74
N SER A 175 -3.44 13.00 13.05
CA SER A 175 -2.69 13.69 14.12
C SER A 175 -1.19 13.38 14.14
N ASP A 176 -0.78 12.22 13.64
CA ASP A 176 0.64 11.84 13.58
C ASP A 176 1.40 12.62 12.48
N LEU A 177 0.65 13.27 11.59
CA LEU A 177 1.15 14.12 10.50
C LEU A 177 0.74 15.60 10.66
N ASP A 178 0.28 15.99 11.85
CA ASP A 178 -0.24 17.35 12.14
C ASP A 178 -1.40 17.76 11.20
N LEU A 179 -2.21 16.78 10.76
CA LEU A 179 -3.36 16.99 9.89
C LEU A 179 -4.67 16.99 10.69
N PRO A 180 -5.68 17.76 10.25
CA PRO A 180 -7.00 17.71 10.86
C PRO A 180 -7.66 16.36 10.61
N SER A 181 -8.46 15.88 11.57
CA SER A 181 -9.27 14.67 11.44
C SER A 181 -10.76 15.02 11.47
N ARG A 182 -11.54 14.35 10.63
CA ARG A 182 -13.03 14.47 10.66
C ARG A 182 -13.64 13.91 11.94
N LEU A 183 -12.95 12.97 12.59
CA LEU A 183 -13.37 12.40 13.87
C LEU A 183 -12.29 12.67 14.92
N PRO A 184 -12.66 13.23 16.11
CA PRO A 184 -11.67 13.46 17.15
C PRO A 184 -11.17 12.12 17.72
N TYR A 185 -9.86 12.01 17.87
CA TYR A 185 -9.20 10.92 18.55
C TYR A 185 -8.99 11.25 20.03
N ARG A 186 -9.36 10.34 20.91
CA ARG A 186 -9.08 10.42 22.35
C ARG A 186 -8.30 9.19 22.78
N PRO A 187 -7.02 9.30 23.03
CA PRO A 187 -6.22 8.17 23.55
C PRO A 187 -6.75 7.72 24.90
N ALA A 188 -6.58 6.43 25.20
CA ALA A 188 -6.94 5.90 26.52
C ALA A 188 -6.07 6.57 27.60
N VAL A 189 -6.68 6.89 28.75
CA VAL A 189 -5.94 7.44 29.88
C VAL A 189 -4.95 6.41 30.42
N GLY A 190 -3.65 6.75 30.44
CA GLY A 190 -2.59 5.86 30.90
C GLY A 190 -1.94 4.99 29.81
N ALA A 191 -2.44 5.00 28.58
CA ALA A 191 -1.73 4.40 27.44
C ALA A 191 -0.61 5.36 27.00
N ARG A 192 0.60 5.16 27.52
CA ARG A 192 1.81 5.68 26.88
C ARG A 192 2.32 4.61 25.91
N PRO A 193 2.81 4.98 24.73
CA PRO A 193 3.48 4.06 23.82
C PRO A 193 4.72 3.43 24.45
#